data_4f392bdfbbc716667419acfb08685b90
#
_entry.id   4f392bdfbbc716667419acfb08685b90
#
_cell.length_a   1.000
_cell.length_b   1.000
_cell.length_c   1.000
_cell.angle_alpha   90.00
_cell.angle_beta   90.00
_cell.angle_gamma   90.00
#
_symmetry.space_group_name_H-M   'P 1'
#
loop_
_entity.id
_entity.type
_entity.pdbx_description
1 polymer ?
#
loop_
_entity_poly.entity_id
_entity_poly.type
_entity_poly.pdbx_seq_one_letter_code
_entity_poly.pdbx_strand_id
1 'polypeptide(L)'
;MDELLEKDSNIYCFSIYGRYFSGKSCLLKQLGYYIKNKGYDILEYRGRYLNTQSIINYVNTSANNKFAIIIDNASFYYEEIERIFTKNIGDKKLVILTASRTYYHQKRKYYLEGNCYCDYKQKDGFSRDDSIIVRDKLKAKNHLSYMASLREDAQPNEIYKQKSMANLIASLTYGNVFKRNKNKLNITFKSFSDLEKQLLIELAIFDTADIEIYPRELFTERYGKRISLDEDVTRNMAKIVDYVRMDENGLSLRNAIIEKYILISNKKELGDRIIDILRYVSRYVSERRNDIWYIIFQCLLKEDILENRLKLKKNDIKRIYFSVKKEYEAISYYWLQLGLYEQKVNDFVASYNYLEMSASIRPNSYKIQHALARNYLRHANYVMDYNEAKELFAEGEARMKNLIESKEFYKEKAKPFSINSYILEKIRYIQK
;
A
#
# COMPACT_ATOMS: atom_id res chain seq x y z
N MET A 1 18.57 2.08 17.83
CA MET A 1 19.33 2.54 16.64
C MET A 1 20.82 2.41 16.89
N ASP A 2 21.36 2.91 18.02
CA ASP A 2 22.78 2.78 18.33
C ASP A 2 23.24 1.32 18.34
N GLU A 3 22.54 0.42 18.98
CA GLU A 3 22.80 -1.04 18.95
C GLU A 3 22.86 -1.63 17.53
N LEU A 4 22.14 -1.04 16.59
CA LEU A 4 22.14 -1.45 15.19
C LEU A 4 23.41 -0.98 14.46
N LEU A 5 23.87 0.23 14.77
CA LEU A 5 25.05 0.82 14.15
C LEU A 5 26.36 0.19 14.66
N GLU A 6 26.31 -0.51 15.81
CA GLU A 6 27.44 -1.20 16.44
C GLU A 6 27.64 -2.65 15.96
N LYS A 7 26.67 -3.20 15.20
CA LYS A 7 26.80 -4.58 14.68
C LYS A 7 27.88 -4.68 13.61
N ASP A 8 28.46 -5.90 13.45
CA ASP A 8 29.57 -6.18 12.52
C ASP A 8 29.18 -6.29 11.03
N SER A 9 27.93 -6.13 10.68
CA SER A 9 27.52 -6.18 9.27
C SER A 9 27.77 -4.86 8.56
N ASN A 10 28.14 -4.91 7.29
CA ASN A 10 28.36 -3.72 6.46
C ASN A 10 27.07 -3.12 5.92
N ILE A 11 26.00 -3.91 5.81
CA ILE A 11 24.69 -3.46 5.28
C ILE A 11 23.60 -3.79 6.28
N TYR A 12 22.82 -2.79 6.67
CA TYR A 12 21.70 -2.91 7.61
C TYR A 12 20.43 -2.33 7.01
N CYS A 13 19.28 -2.94 7.32
CA CYS A 13 17.99 -2.35 7.03
C CYS A 13 17.17 -2.17 8.31
N PHE A 14 16.68 -0.96 8.51
CA PHE A 14 15.72 -0.64 9.56
C PHE A 14 14.40 -0.19 8.95
N SER A 15 13.34 -0.94 9.22
CA SER A 15 12.01 -0.68 8.67
C SER A 15 11.05 -0.14 9.72
N ILE A 16 10.48 1.03 9.48
CA ILE A 16 9.37 1.55 10.25
C ILE A 16 8.07 1.15 9.54
N TYR A 17 7.17 0.47 10.23
CA TYR A 17 5.88 0.17 9.65
C TYR A 17 4.72 0.55 10.58
N GLY A 18 3.57 0.86 10.00
CA GLY A 18 2.42 1.30 10.75
C GLY A 18 1.26 1.65 9.84
N ARG A 19 0.14 2.02 10.42
CA ARG A 19 -1.03 2.47 9.67
C ARG A 19 -0.77 3.79 8.94
N TYR A 20 -1.63 4.06 8.00
CA TYR A 20 -1.64 5.36 7.33
C TYR A 20 -1.71 6.51 8.36
N PHE A 21 -0.98 7.58 8.14
CA PHE A 21 -0.89 8.75 9.06
C PHE A 21 -0.40 8.45 10.49
N SER A 22 0.30 7.37 10.72
CA SER A 22 0.91 7.11 12.02
C SER A 22 2.18 7.94 12.31
N GLY A 23 2.62 8.78 11.36
CA GLY A 23 3.82 9.60 11.51
C GLY A 23 5.12 8.93 11.04
N LYS A 24 5.06 7.78 10.35
CA LYS A 24 6.23 7.03 9.87
C LYS A 24 7.23 7.86 9.07
N SER A 25 6.74 8.62 8.09
CA SER A 25 7.60 9.46 7.25
C SER A 25 8.29 10.56 8.05
N CYS A 26 7.63 11.10 9.09
CA CYS A 26 8.26 12.05 10.01
C CYS A 26 9.36 11.37 10.83
N LEU A 27 9.07 10.20 11.39
CA LEU A 27 10.05 9.44 12.16
C LEU A 27 11.23 9.01 11.28
N LEU A 28 10.97 8.58 10.04
CA LEU A 28 12.00 8.22 9.06
C LEU A 28 12.96 9.39 8.81
N LYS A 29 12.44 10.61 8.63
CA LYS A 29 13.26 11.82 8.46
C LYS A 29 14.05 12.20 9.72
N GLN A 30 13.43 12.04 10.89
CA GLN A 30 14.11 12.27 12.18
C GLN A 30 15.28 11.29 12.37
N LEU A 31 15.09 10.01 12.03
CA LEU A 31 16.17 9.03 12.05
C LEU A 31 17.27 9.34 11.05
N GLY A 32 16.90 9.78 9.84
CA GLY A 32 17.87 10.25 8.84
C GLY A 32 18.73 11.40 9.38
N TYR A 33 18.08 12.39 10.01
CA TYR A 33 18.82 13.50 10.66
C TYR A 33 19.71 13.02 11.80
N TYR A 34 19.22 12.11 12.64
CA TYR A 34 19.98 11.51 13.72
C TYR A 34 21.25 10.81 13.21
N ILE A 35 21.12 9.97 12.16
CA ILE A 35 22.23 9.24 11.54
C ILE A 35 23.21 10.20 10.86
N LYS A 36 22.72 11.28 10.24
CA LYS A 36 23.58 12.33 9.68
C LYS A 36 24.52 12.91 10.74
N ASN A 37 24.02 13.17 11.94
CA ASN A 37 24.82 13.66 13.06
C ASN A 37 25.83 12.63 13.61
N LYS A 38 25.71 11.36 13.22
CA LYS A 38 26.69 10.29 13.49
C LYS A 38 27.72 10.12 12.35
N GLY A 39 27.75 11.05 11.40
CA GLY A 39 28.75 11.11 10.32
C GLY A 39 28.41 10.27 9.08
N TYR A 40 27.11 9.94 8.87
CA TYR A 40 26.68 9.24 7.66
C TYR A 40 26.27 10.24 6.57
N ASP A 41 26.64 9.94 5.35
CA ASP A 41 26.06 10.59 4.16
C ASP A 41 24.67 10.08 3.91
N ILE A 42 23.72 11.01 3.75
CA ILE A 42 22.30 10.68 3.58
C ILE A 42 21.90 10.77 2.12
N LEU A 43 21.41 9.67 1.57
CA LEU A 43 20.77 9.57 0.28
C LEU A 43 19.25 9.45 0.46
N GLU A 44 18.48 10.37 -0.07
CA GLU A 44 17.01 10.26 -0.08
C GLU A 44 16.54 9.73 -1.42
N TYR A 45 15.87 8.59 -1.42
CA TYR A 45 15.27 8.06 -2.63
C TYR A 45 14.00 8.81 -2.99
N ARG A 46 13.95 9.36 -4.21
CA ARG A 46 12.80 10.09 -4.76
C ARG A 46 12.34 9.58 -6.13
N GLY A 47 12.85 8.42 -6.55
CA GLY A 47 12.60 7.86 -7.88
C GLY A 47 11.39 6.93 -7.94
N ARG A 48 11.09 6.47 -9.16
CA ARG A 48 10.08 5.44 -9.42
C ARG A 48 10.66 4.03 -9.43
N TYR A 49 11.98 3.89 -9.60
CA TYR A 49 12.72 2.63 -9.67
C TYR A 49 13.94 2.68 -8.78
N LEU A 50 14.06 1.77 -7.84
CA LEU A 50 15.24 1.65 -7.01
C LEU A 50 16.36 0.96 -7.83
N ASN A 51 17.29 1.75 -8.37
CA ASN A 51 18.43 1.22 -9.09
C ASN A 51 19.53 0.82 -8.12
N THR A 52 19.57 -0.46 -7.77
CA THR A 52 20.54 -1.02 -6.82
C THR A 52 21.99 -0.83 -7.27
N GLN A 53 22.25 -0.97 -8.58
CA GLN A 53 23.62 -0.82 -9.11
C GLN A 53 24.13 0.62 -9.00
N SER A 54 23.29 1.61 -9.27
CA SER A 54 23.65 3.02 -9.10
C SER A 54 23.97 3.36 -7.65
N ILE A 55 23.23 2.80 -6.69
CA ILE A 55 23.47 2.98 -5.27
C ILE A 55 24.83 2.39 -4.89
N ILE A 56 25.11 1.16 -5.27
CA ILE A 56 26.35 0.46 -4.96
C ILE A 56 27.55 1.16 -5.63
N ASN A 57 27.40 1.59 -6.87
CA ASN A 57 28.45 2.34 -7.55
C ASN A 57 28.77 3.65 -6.81
N TYR A 58 27.74 4.40 -6.39
CA TYR A 58 27.93 5.62 -5.60
C TYR A 58 28.65 5.34 -4.28
N VAL A 59 28.20 4.33 -3.53
CA VAL A 59 28.84 3.92 -2.27
C VAL A 59 30.31 3.56 -2.51
N ASN A 60 30.60 2.76 -3.54
CA ASN A 60 31.96 2.28 -3.80
C ASN A 60 32.92 3.38 -4.28
N THR A 61 32.43 4.35 -5.07
CA THR A 61 33.26 5.43 -5.63
C THR A 61 33.41 6.64 -4.70
N SER A 62 32.53 6.79 -3.71
CA SER A 62 32.60 7.91 -2.76
C SER A 62 33.82 7.80 -1.84
N ALA A 63 34.36 8.93 -1.43
CA ALA A 63 35.45 9.00 -0.43
C ALA A 63 34.94 8.66 0.99
N ASN A 64 33.65 8.76 1.27
CA ASN A 64 33.10 8.47 2.58
C ASN A 64 32.95 6.96 2.82
N ASN A 65 32.95 6.57 4.10
CA ASN A 65 32.83 5.17 4.52
C ASN A 65 31.48 4.83 5.14
N LYS A 66 30.62 5.82 5.39
CA LYS A 66 29.32 5.63 6.07
C LYS A 66 28.21 6.29 5.27
N PHE A 67 27.20 5.49 4.89
CA PHE A 67 26.08 5.93 4.07
C PHE A 67 24.76 5.50 4.69
N ALA A 68 23.73 6.33 4.53
CA ALA A 68 22.36 5.92 4.83
C ALA A 68 21.43 6.28 3.67
N ILE A 69 20.56 5.36 3.30
CA ILE A 69 19.54 5.56 2.27
C ILE A 69 18.18 5.61 2.95
N ILE A 70 17.43 6.66 2.67
CA ILE A 70 16.05 6.85 3.16
C ILE A 70 15.07 6.52 2.04
N ILE A 71 14.20 5.53 2.27
CA ILE A 71 13.19 5.09 1.31
C ILE A 71 11.82 5.10 2.00
N ASP A 72 10.99 6.07 1.69
CA ASP A 72 9.59 6.05 2.13
C ASP A 72 8.77 5.12 1.23
N ASN A 73 7.71 4.52 1.76
CA ASN A 73 6.85 3.53 1.09
C ASN A 73 7.61 2.32 0.49
N ALA A 74 8.68 1.91 1.16
CA ALA A 74 9.69 0.99 0.67
C ALA A 74 9.20 -0.44 0.40
N SER A 75 8.00 -0.83 0.85
CA SER A 75 7.51 -2.20 0.65
C SER A 75 7.42 -2.63 -0.81
N PHE A 76 7.32 -1.69 -1.74
CA PHE A 76 7.35 -1.99 -3.17
C PHE A 76 8.75 -2.36 -3.69
N TYR A 77 9.79 -1.97 -2.96
CA TYR A 77 11.22 -2.12 -3.31
C TYR A 77 11.95 -3.13 -2.43
N TYR A 78 11.26 -3.96 -1.64
CA TYR A 78 11.92 -4.91 -0.73
C TYR A 78 12.72 -5.97 -1.47
N GLU A 79 12.32 -6.37 -2.67
CA GLU A 79 13.09 -7.25 -3.52
C GLU A 79 14.38 -6.60 -4.01
N GLU A 80 14.33 -5.33 -4.41
CA GLU A 80 15.50 -4.57 -4.80
C GLU A 80 16.43 -4.31 -3.61
N ILE A 81 15.87 -4.03 -2.43
CA ILE A 81 16.63 -3.87 -1.18
C ILE A 81 17.33 -5.19 -0.83
N GLU A 82 16.67 -6.33 -0.99
CA GLU A 82 17.30 -7.64 -0.80
C GLU A 82 18.55 -7.80 -1.67
N ARG A 83 18.48 -7.38 -2.93
CA ARG A 83 19.60 -7.45 -3.86
C ARG A 83 20.79 -6.57 -3.42
N ILE A 84 20.55 -5.51 -2.63
CA ILE A 84 21.63 -4.69 -2.08
C ILE A 84 22.45 -5.49 -1.06
N PHE A 85 21.81 -6.32 -0.22
CA PHE A 85 22.51 -7.13 0.77
C PHE A 85 23.49 -8.14 0.17
N THR A 86 23.29 -8.55 -1.08
CA THR A 86 24.19 -9.48 -1.78
C THR A 86 25.37 -8.80 -2.43
N LYS A 87 25.48 -7.46 -2.35
CA LYS A 87 26.54 -6.68 -3.00
C LYS A 87 27.72 -6.46 -2.08
N ASN A 88 28.90 -6.47 -2.68
CA ASN A 88 30.13 -6.13 -1.95
C ASN A 88 30.32 -4.60 -1.94
N ILE A 89 30.48 -4.02 -0.75
CA ILE A 89 30.75 -2.61 -0.52
C ILE A 89 32.10 -2.39 0.22
N GLY A 90 32.95 -3.42 0.29
CA GLY A 90 34.22 -3.37 1.03
C GLY A 90 33.99 -3.10 2.52
N ASP A 91 34.83 -2.29 3.12
CA ASP A 91 34.79 -1.93 4.55
C ASP A 91 33.77 -0.79 4.84
N LYS A 92 33.00 -0.38 3.84
CA LYS A 92 32.01 0.70 3.99
C LYS A 92 30.76 0.22 4.71
N LYS A 93 30.09 1.14 5.40
CA LYS A 93 28.81 0.87 6.09
C LYS A 93 27.65 1.53 5.34
N LEU A 94 26.59 0.75 5.09
CA LEU A 94 25.35 1.20 4.45
C LEU A 94 24.14 0.89 5.33
N VAL A 95 23.44 1.92 5.76
CA VAL A 95 22.18 1.80 6.50
C VAL A 95 21.00 2.11 5.58
N ILE A 96 20.07 1.19 5.46
CA ILE A 96 18.85 1.38 4.66
C ILE A 96 17.70 1.65 5.64
N LEU A 97 17.24 2.90 5.66
CA LEU A 97 16.09 3.32 6.47
C LEU A 97 14.84 3.28 5.61
N THR A 98 13.84 2.53 6.03
CA THR A 98 12.60 2.37 5.28
C THR A 98 11.37 2.71 6.10
N ALA A 99 10.34 3.18 5.42
CA ALA A 99 8.99 3.27 5.98
C ALA A 99 7.98 2.57 5.08
N SER A 100 7.01 1.89 5.69
CA SER A 100 6.01 1.11 4.94
C SER A 100 4.68 1.03 5.69
N ARG A 101 3.59 0.79 4.97
CA ARG A 101 2.30 0.51 5.59
C ARG A 101 2.26 -0.92 6.14
N THR A 102 1.60 -1.13 7.28
CA THR A 102 1.54 -2.41 7.98
C THR A 102 1.21 -3.58 7.06
N TYR A 103 0.17 -3.44 6.24
CA TYR A 103 -0.28 -4.52 5.36
C TYR A 103 0.80 -4.95 4.35
N TYR A 104 1.38 -3.99 3.64
CA TYR A 104 2.39 -4.31 2.62
C TYR A 104 3.70 -4.75 3.22
N HIS A 105 4.08 -4.16 4.35
CA HIS A 105 5.24 -4.58 5.11
C HIS A 105 5.12 -6.05 5.51
N GLN A 106 4.06 -6.43 6.21
CA GLN A 106 3.84 -7.81 6.65
C GLN A 106 3.77 -8.80 5.50
N LYS A 107 3.23 -8.38 4.36
CA LYS A 107 3.11 -9.23 3.18
C LYS A 107 4.44 -9.46 2.45
N ARG A 108 5.40 -8.54 2.58
CA ARG A 108 6.64 -8.53 1.79
C ARG A 108 7.91 -8.55 2.62
N LYS A 109 7.84 -8.48 3.95
CA LYS A 109 9.03 -8.44 4.83
C LYS A 109 9.91 -9.68 4.69
N TYR A 110 9.40 -10.78 4.18
CA TYR A 110 10.17 -11.99 3.93
C TYR A 110 11.35 -11.77 2.95
N TYR A 111 11.32 -10.74 2.10
CA TYR A 111 12.48 -10.33 1.31
C TYR A 111 13.63 -9.80 2.17
N LEU A 112 13.30 -9.23 3.33
CA LEU A 112 14.28 -8.64 4.25
C LEU A 112 14.72 -9.63 5.32
N GLU A 113 13.84 -10.57 5.71
CA GLU A 113 14.12 -11.60 6.71
C GLU A 113 15.27 -12.51 6.23
N GLY A 114 16.21 -12.82 7.12
CA GLY A 114 17.44 -13.57 6.80
C GLY A 114 18.63 -12.68 6.45
N ASN A 115 18.45 -11.37 6.34
CA ASN A 115 19.50 -10.37 6.22
C ASN A 115 19.71 -9.63 7.54
N CYS A 116 20.67 -8.72 7.61
CA CYS A 116 20.83 -7.85 8.77
C CYS A 116 19.71 -6.78 8.80
N TYR A 117 18.59 -7.16 9.36
CA TYR A 117 17.31 -6.46 9.32
C TYR A 117 16.65 -6.38 10.68
N CYS A 118 16.01 -5.25 10.97
CA CYS A 118 15.04 -5.15 12.06
C CYS A 118 13.88 -4.22 11.67
N ASP A 119 12.76 -4.39 12.33
CA ASP A 119 11.59 -3.57 12.12
C ASP A 119 11.05 -2.95 13.41
N TYR A 120 10.36 -1.84 13.25
CA TYR A 120 9.69 -1.12 14.31
C TYR A 120 8.25 -0.80 13.92
N LYS A 121 7.30 -1.30 14.70
CA LYS A 121 5.89 -0.97 14.51
C LYS A 121 5.55 0.36 15.14
N GLN A 122 5.27 1.36 14.32
CA GLN A 122 4.77 2.65 14.80
C GLN A 122 3.38 2.50 15.43
N LYS A 123 3.25 2.94 16.66
CA LYS A 123 1.97 2.92 17.39
C LYS A 123 0.94 3.84 16.74
N ASP A 124 -0.31 3.43 16.74
CA ASP A 124 -1.41 4.17 16.10
C ASP A 124 -2.05 5.24 17.00
N GLY A 125 -1.86 5.17 18.29
CA GLY A 125 -2.48 6.05 19.27
C GLY A 125 -1.45 6.66 20.21
N PHE A 126 -1.97 7.29 21.23
CA PHE A 126 -1.18 7.90 22.30
C PHE A 126 -1.38 7.11 23.58
N SER A 127 -0.32 6.86 24.34
CA SER A 127 -0.44 6.53 25.76
C SER A 127 -0.87 7.78 26.55
N ARG A 128 -1.16 7.61 27.83
CA ARG A 128 -1.43 8.76 28.68
C ARG A 128 -0.21 9.68 28.78
N ASP A 129 0.97 9.11 28.92
CA ASP A 129 2.24 9.86 28.98
C ASP A 129 2.54 10.58 27.67
N ASP A 130 2.37 9.89 26.52
CA ASP A 130 2.49 10.53 25.22
C ASP A 130 1.54 11.72 25.10
N SER A 131 0.32 11.61 25.63
CA SER A 131 -0.69 12.65 25.54
C SER A 131 -0.31 13.91 26.32
N ILE A 132 0.38 13.76 27.45
CA ILE A 132 0.92 14.89 28.22
C ILE A 132 2.05 15.55 27.43
N ILE A 133 3.02 14.75 26.93
CA ILE A 133 4.15 15.25 26.14
C ILE A 133 3.66 15.99 24.88
N VAL A 134 2.69 15.43 24.19
CA VAL A 134 2.10 16.04 22.98
C VAL A 134 1.38 17.33 23.33
N ARG A 135 0.59 17.38 24.42
CA ARG A 135 -0.07 18.58 24.92
C ARG A 135 0.95 19.71 25.17
N ASP A 136 2.04 19.40 25.88
CA ASP A 136 3.05 20.38 26.24
C ASP A 136 3.76 20.95 25.00
N LYS A 137 4.08 20.10 24.04
CA LYS A 137 4.66 20.53 22.75
C LYS A 137 3.68 21.38 21.94
N LEU A 138 2.39 21.03 21.89
CA LEU A 138 1.37 21.81 21.21
C LEU A 138 1.15 23.16 21.90
N LYS A 139 1.14 23.17 23.24
CA LYS A 139 1.03 24.40 24.05
C LYS A 139 2.19 25.35 23.80
N ALA A 140 3.43 24.83 23.82
CA ALA A 140 4.64 25.61 23.57
C ALA A 140 4.71 26.22 22.15
N LYS A 141 3.99 25.67 21.19
CA LYS A 141 3.90 26.15 19.81
C LYS A 141 2.59 26.89 19.48
N ASN A 142 1.75 27.11 20.46
CA ASN A 142 0.40 27.73 20.29
C ASN A 142 -0.50 26.96 19.32
N HIS A 143 -0.37 25.62 19.29
CA HIS A 143 -1.10 24.75 18.35
C HIS A 143 -2.21 23.91 19.01
N LEU A 144 -2.63 24.25 20.24
CA LEU A 144 -3.73 23.56 20.93
C LEU A 144 -5.09 23.74 20.25
N SER A 145 -5.25 24.78 19.42
CA SER A 145 -6.51 25.07 18.71
C SER A 145 -7.70 25.11 19.71
N TYR A 146 -8.82 24.44 19.41
CA TYR A 146 -9.98 24.41 20.30
C TYR A 146 -9.68 23.80 21.68
N MET A 147 -8.63 22.99 21.81
CA MET A 147 -8.25 22.40 23.10
C MET A 147 -7.72 23.46 24.08
N ALA A 148 -7.29 24.65 23.58
CA ALA A 148 -6.89 25.75 24.42
C ALA A 148 -8.03 26.27 25.33
N SER A 149 -9.29 26.09 24.91
CA SER A 149 -10.46 26.45 25.69
C SER A 149 -10.87 25.40 26.75
N LEU A 150 -10.25 24.22 26.72
CA LEU A 150 -10.48 23.17 27.71
C LEU A 150 -9.66 23.44 28.97
N ARG A 151 -10.15 22.93 30.09
CA ARG A 151 -9.36 22.90 31.33
C ARG A 151 -8.04 22.16 31.09
N GLU A 152 -6.97 22.59 31.73
CA GLU A 152 -5.62 22.09 31.51
C GLU A 152 -5.47 20.60 31.78
N ASP A 153 -6.17 20.10 32.80
CA ASP A 153 -6.23 18.68 33.15
C ASP A 153 -7.04 17.84 32.16
N ALA A 154 -7.94 18.46 31.40
CA ALA A 154 -8.75 17.78 30.39
C ALA A 154 -8.06 17.65 29.02
N GLN A 155 -7.08 18.52 28.72
CA GLN A 155 -6.40 18.54 27.42
C GLN A 155 -5.66 17.23 27.08
N PRO A 156 -4.86 16.62 27.98
CA PRO A 156 -4.24 15.31 27.71
C PRO A 156 -5.27 14.20 27.48
N ASN A 157 -6.38 14.21 28.21
CA ASN A 157 -7.44 13.23 28.04
C ASN A 157 -8.10 13.36 26.64
N GLU A 158 -8.23 14.58 26.13
CA GLU A 158 -8.76 14.79 24.78
C GLU A 158 -7.80 14.28 23.71
N ILE A 159 -6.49 14.46 23.89
CA ILE A 159 -5.45 13.88 23.00
C ILE A 159 -5.46 12.37 23.09
N TYR A 160 -5.52 11.79 24.28
CA TYR A 160 -5.59 10.35 24.50
C TYR A 160 -6.78 9.67 23.80
N LYS A 161 -7.93 10.36 23.73
CA LYS A 161 -9.10 9.88 22.98
C LYS A 161 -8.88 9.80 21.46
N GLN A 162 -7.86 10.49 20.93
CA GLN A 162 -7.55 10.44 19.51
C GLN A 162 -6.88 9.09 19.18
N LYS A 163 -7.52 8.28 18.39
CA LYS A 163 -7.06 6.93 18.05
C LYS A 163 -5.89 6.89 17.04
N SER A 164 -5.46 8.05 16.54
CA SER A 164 -4.33 8.18 15.61
C SER A 164 -3.83 9.62 15.57
N MET A 165 -2.59 9.80 15.09
CA MET A 165 -2.02 11.13 14.81
C MET A 165 -2.88 11.89 13.79
N ALA A 166 -3.43 11.21 12.79
CA ALA A 166 -4.33 11.83 11.83
C ALA A 166 -5.59 12.40 12.48
N ASN A 167 -6.21 11.66 13.40
CA ASN A 167 -7.38 12.14 14.13
C ASN A 167 -7.03 13.36 14.99
N LEU A 168 -5.85 13.38 15.63
CA LEU A 168 -5.38 14.50 16.40
C LEU A 168 -5.19 15.75 15.51
N ILE A 169 -4.43 15.61 14.41
CA ILE A 169 -4.21 16.72 13.47
C ILE A 169 -5.55 17.25 12.94
N ALA A 170 -6.46 16.36 12.56
CA ALA A 170 -7.79 16.75 12.13
C ALA A 170 -8.57 17.50 13.20
N SER A 171 -8.54 17.03 14.43
CA SER A 171 -9.25 17.65 15.53
C SER A 171 -8.64 19.04 15.87
N LEU A 172 -7.32 19.19 15.76
CA LEU A 172 -6.62 20.45 15.93
C LEU A 172 -6.89 21.44 14.79
N THR A 173 -6.94 20.95 13.55
CA THR A 173 -7.13 21.80 12.36
C THR A 173 -8.59 22.23 12.20
N TYR A 174 -9.51 21.32 12.47
CA TYR A 174 -10.94 21.53 12.20
C TYR A 174 -11.78 21.65 13.48
N GLY A 175 -11.20 21.42 14.65
CA GLY A 175 -11.86 21.52 15.95
C GLY A 175 -12.88 20.38 16.17
N ASN A 176 -13.79 20.59 17.14
CA ASN A 176 -14.99 19.74 17.32
C ASN A 176 -15.92 19.71 16.07
N VAL A 177 -15.49 20.42 15.07
CA VAL A 177 -16.08 20.61 13.75
C VAL A 177 -16.32 19.28 13.03
N PHE A 178 -15.51 18.25 13.29
CA PHE A 178 -15.70 16.97 12.58
C PHE A 178 -16.99 16.25 13.02
N LYS A 179 -17.38 16.32 14.27
CA LYS A 179 -18.69 15.80 14.72
C LYS A 179 -19.86 16.71 14.32
N ARG A 180 -19.63 18.03 14.26
CA ARG A 180 -20.63 19.05 13.91
C ARG A 180 -20.69 19.39 12.41
N ASN A 181 -19.63 19.10 11.65
CA ASN A 181 -19.46 19.60 10.27
C ASN A 181 -19.41 18.53 9.17
N LYS A 182 -20.05 17.37 9.34
CA LYS A 182 -20.51 16.61 8.18
C LYS A 182 -21.20 17.53 7.16
N ASN A 183 -21.89 18.54 7.68
CA ASN A 183 -22.56 19.56 6.88
C ASN A 183 -21.59 20.54 6.18
N LYS A 184 -20.50 20.98 6.82
CA LYS A 184 -19.54 21.92 6.19
C LYS A 184 -18.72 21.28 5.08
N LEU A 185 -18.22 20.05 5.29
CA LEU A 185 -17.56 19.28 4.24
C LEU A 185 -18.51 18.97 3.08
N ASN A 186 -19.78 18.69 3.38
CA ASN A 186 -20.85 18.54 2.39
C ASN A 186 -21.05 19.82 1.57
N ILE A 187 -21.14 20.97 2.24
CA ILE A 187 -21.32 22.26 1.57
C ILE A 187 -20.10 22.56 0.71
N THR A 188 -18.90 22.35 1.22
CA THR A 188 -17.65 22.59 0.47
C THR A 188 -17.56 21.65 -0.72
N PHE A 189 -17.80 20.34 -0.53
CA PHE A 189 -17.75 19.37 -1.62
C PHE A 189 -18.81 19.64 -2.69
N LYS A 190 -20.01 20.04 -2.29
CA LYS A 190 -21.07 20.45 -3.23
C LYS A 190 -20.72 21.69 -4.04
N SER A 191 -19.84 22.56 -3.53
CA SER A 191 -19.43 23.79 -4.23
C SER A 191 -18.38 23.55 -5.32
N PHE A 192 -17.80 22.36 -5.41
CA PHE A 192 -16.89 22.00 -6.51
C PHE A 192 -17.67 21.71 -7.80
N SER A 193 -17.05 21.99 -8.93
CA SER A 193 -17.54 21.53 -10.22
C SER A 193 -17.54 20.00 -10.30
N ASP A 194 -18.28 19.44 -11.23
CA ASP A 194 -18.35 17.98 -11.37
C ASP A 194 -16.99 17.36 -11.76
N LEU A 195 -16.18 18.08 -12.54
CA LEU A 195 -14.81 17.67 -12.86
C LEU A 195 -13.88 17.66 -11.66
N GLU A 196 -13.95 18.70 -10.81
CA GLU A 196 -13.18 18.77 -9.57
C GLU A 196 -13.58 17.65 -8.60
N LYS A 197 -14.89 17.37 -8.49
CA LYS A 197 -15.39 16.22 -7.69
C LYS A 197 -14.85 14.90 -8.22
N GLN A 198 -14.87 14.69 -9.53
CA GLN A 198 -14.35 13.49 -10.16
C GLN A 198 -12.87 13.31 -9.87
N LEU A 199 -12.06 14.35 -10.05
CA LEU A 199 -10.63 14.32 -9.72
C LEU A 199 -10.40 13.99 -8.24
N LEU A 200 -11.11 14.61 -7.33
CA LEU A 200 -10.99 14.34 -5.90
C LEU A 200 -11.38 12.90 -5.55
N ILE A 201 -12.39 12.34 -6.19
CA ILE A 201 -12.78 10.93 -6.01
C ILE A 201 -11.67 10.00 -6.53
N GLU A 202 -11.10 10.27 -7.69
CA GLU A 202 -10.00 9.47 -8.25
C GLU A 202 -8.74 9.54 -7.39
N LEU A 203 -8.39 10.72 -6.87
CA LEU A 203 -7.29 10.89 -5.92
C LEU A 203 -7.54 10.11 -4.62
N ALA A 204 -8.78 10.10 -4.12
CA ALA A 204 -9.15 9.33 -2.93
C ALA A 204 -9.08 7.81 -3.18
N ILE A 205 -9.45 7.35 -4.38
CA ILE A 205 -9.28 5.95 -4.79
C ILE A 205 -7.80 5.57 -4.81
N PHE A 206 -6.94 6.41 -5.41
CA PHE A 206 -5.50 6.18 -5.49
C PHE A 206 -4.87 6.08 -4.10
N ASP A 207 -5.17 7.03 -3.23
CA ASP A 207 -4.64 7.05 -1.86
C ASP A 207 -5.08 5.81 -1.06
N THR A 208 -6.37 5.43 -1.14
CA THR A 208 -6.89 4.20 -0.51
C THR A 208 -6.29 2.93 -1.10
N ALA A 209 -6.00 2.91 -2.39
CA ALA A 209 -5.35 1.80 -3.08
C ALA A 209 -3.84 1.75 -2.86
N ASP A 210 -3.27 2.65 -2.04
CA ASP A 210 -1.84 2.84 -1.81
C ASP A 210 -1.04 3.18 -3.08
N ILE A 211 -1.66 3.82 -4.02
CA ILE A 211 -1.01 4.41 -5.18
C ILE A 211 -0.62 5.83 -4.76
N GLU A 212 0.68 6.05 -4.55
CA GLU A 212 1.19 7.28 -3.91
C GLU A 212 0.88 8.55 -4.66
N ILE A 213 0.88 8.45 -6.00
CA ILE A 213 0.81 9.59 -6.88
C ILE A 213 -0.15 9.27 -8.02
N TYR A 214 -1.08 10.17 -8.25
CA TYR A 214 -1.86 10.23 -9.48
C TYR A 214 -0.98 10.83 -10.57
N PRO A 215 -0.56 10.07 -11.62
CA PRO A 215 0.43 10.52 -12.59
C PRO A 215 0.03 11.82 -13.28
N ARG A 216 1.00 12.70 -13.51
CA ARG A 216 0.78 13.99 -14.15
C ARG A 216 0.22 13.81 -15.56
N GLU A 217 0.67 12.79 -16.29
CA GLU A 217 0.20 12.45 -17.63
C GLU A 217 -1.30 12.10 -17.61
N LEU A 218 -1.71 11.28 -16.63
CA LEU A 218 -3.12 10.91 -16.45
C LEU A 218 -3.97 12.15 -16.12
N PHE A 219 -3.47 13.03 -15.25
CA PHE A 219 -4.14 14.29 -14.95
C PHE A 219 -4.26 15.18 -16.17
N THR A 220 -3.16 15.42 -16.89
CA THR A 220 -3.12 16.34 -18.04
C THR A 220 -4.08 15.89 -19.14
N GLU A 221 -4.14 14.61 -19.42
CA GLU A 221 -5.01 14.08 -20.48
C GLU A 221 -6.48 14.08 -20.10
N ARG A 222 -6.81 13.72 -18.86
CA ARG A 222 -8.21 13.65 -18.39
C ARG A 222 -8.78 15.00 -17.98
N TYR A 223 -7.98 15.86 -17.37
CA TYR A 223 -8.42 17.08 -16.69
C TYR A 223 -7.67 18.34 -17.11
N GLY A 224 -6.41 18.24 -17.53
CA GLY A 224 -5.50 19.37 -17.72
C GLY A 224 -5.97 20.47 -18.70
N LYS A 225 -6.88 20.15 -19.62
CA LYS A 225 -7.51 21.14 -20.50
C LYS A 225 -8.70 21.87 -19.86
N ARG A 226 -9.20 21.38 -18.71
CA ARG A 226 -10.44 21.83 -18.08
C ARG A 226 -10.26 22.28 -16.63
N ILE A 227 -9.19 21.83 -15.98
CA ILE A 227 -8.81 22.20 -14.62
C ILE A 227 -7.39 22.76 -14.68
N SER A 228 -7.21 24.04 -14.35
CA SER A 228 -5.90 24.62 -14.14
C SER A 228 -5.52 24.52 -12.66
N LEU A 229 -4.28 24.09 -12.40
CA LEU A 229 -3.69 24.08 -11.04
C LEU A 229 -2.58 25.13 -10.90
N ASP A 230 -2.39 25.98 -11.90
CA ASP A 230 -1.42 27.09 -11.83
C ASP A 230 -1.93 28.22 -10.93
N GLU A 231 -1.09 28.67 -10.02
CA GLU A 231 -1.44 29.68 -9.00
C GLU A 231 -1.91 31.02 -9.60
N ASP A 232 -1.45 31.39 -10.77
CA ASP A 232 -1.80 32.65 -11.43
C ASP A 232 -3.20 32.67 -12.08
N VAL A 233 -3.78 31.50 -12.36
CA VAL A 233 -5.12 31.37 -12.95
C VAL A 233 -6.20 31.13 -11.87
N THR A 234 -5.81 30.99 -10.63
CA THR A 234 -6.56 30.38 -9.53
C THR A 234 -7.60 31.25 -8.85
N ARG A 235 -7.88 32.48 -9.27
CA ARG A 235 -8.94 33.26 -8.60
C ARG A 235 -10.33 32.59 -8.64
N ASN A 236 -10.58 31.67 -9.56
CA ASN A 236 -11.82 30.91 -9.63
C ASN A 236 -11.71 29.41 -9.23
N MET A 237 -10.50 28.86 -9.06
CA MET A 237 -10.24 27.46 -8.72
C MET A 237 -9.54 27.25 -7.37
N ALA A 238 -9.41 28.30 -6.56
CA ALA A 238 -8.71 28.29 -5.28
C ALA A 238 -9.16 27.18 -4.30
N LYS A 239 -10.32 26.57 -4.51
CA LYS A 239 -10.89 25.61 -3.56
C LYS A 239 -10.23 24.23 -3.65
N ILE A 240 -9.93 23.74 -4.84
CA ILE A 240 -9.34 22.39 -4.99
C ILE A 240 -7.86 22.36 -4.60
N VAL A 241 -7.13 23.48 -4.76
CA VAL A 241 -5.71 23.62 -4.41
C VAL A 241 -5.45 23.36 -2.93
N ASP A 242 -6.41 23.71 -2.07
CA ASP A 242 -6.31 23.45 -0.62
C ASP A 242 -6.34 21.96 -0.28
N TYR A 243 -6.87 21.12 -1.17
CA TYR A 243 -7.07 19.68 -0.98
C TYR A 243 -6.07 18.83 -1.74
N VAL A 244 -5.42 19.38 -2.76
CA VAL A 244 -4.52 18.66 -3.65
C VAL A 244 -3.09 19.18 -3.49
N ARG A 245 -2.14 18.26 -3.39
CA ARG A 245 -0.72 18.53 -3.52
C ARG A 245 -0.28 18.14 -4.92
N MET A 246 0.40 19.03 -5.61
CA MET A 246 1.05 18.76 -6.88
C MET A 246 2.57 18.79 -6.70
N ASP A 247 3.26 17.85 -7.33
CA ASP A 247 4.71 17.83 -7.45
C ASP A 247 5.11 17.47 -8.88
N GLU A 248 6.40 17.34 -9.15
CA GLU A 248 6.95 17.02 -10.47
C GLU A 248 6.38 15.72 -11.05
N ASN A 249 6.00 14.77 -10.21
CA ASN A 249 5.57 13.43 -10.60
C ASN A 249 4.05 13.31 -10.75
N GLY A 250 3.28 14.18 -10.11
CA GLY A 250 1.82 14.13 -10.19
C GLY A 250 1.10 14.74 -9.00
N LEU A 251 -0.10 14.23 -8.72
CA LEU A 251 -1.02 14.76 -7.74
C LEU A 251 -1.29 13.76 -6.61
N SER A 252 -1.55 14.29 -5.42
CA SER A 252 -2.02 13.50 -4.27
C SER A 252 -2.95 14.33 -3.39
N LEU A 253 -3.76 13.68 -2.55
CA LEU A 253 -4.56 14.40 -1.55
C LEU A 253 -3.66 14.90 -0.40
N ARG A 254 -3.92 16.12 0.05
CA ARG A 254 -3.22 16.69 1.22
C ARG A 254 -3.68 16.09 2.54
N ASN A 255 -4.88 15.49 2.59
CA ASN A 255 -5.51 15.12 3.85
C ASN A 255 -6.37 13.86 3.71
N ALA A 256 -6.00 12.80 4.43
CA ALA A 256 -6.72 11.52 4.45
C ALA A 256 -8.12 11.58 5.09
N ILE A 257 -8.43 12.63 5.82
CA ILE A 257 -9.78 12.78 6.38
C ILE A 257 -10.75 13.13 5.27
N ILE A 258 -10.27 13.95 4.34
CA ILE A 258 -11.02 14.32 3.14
C ILE A 258 -11.19 13.10 2.24
N GLU A 259 -10.14 12.27 2.08
CA GLU A 259 -10.20 10.98 1.40
C GLU A 259 -11.39 10.14 1.90
N LYS A 260 -11.40 9.86 3.20
CA LYS A 260 -12.45 9.03 3.81
C LYS A 260 -13.85 9.61 3.63
N TYR A 261 -13.96 10.94 3.74
CA TYR A 261 -15.22 11.63 3.51
C TYR A 261 -15.69 11.51 2.05
N ILE A 262 -14.80 11.74 1.09
CA ILE A 262 -15.07 11.64 -0.35
C ILE A 262 -15.56 10.23 -0.70
N LEU A 263 -14.86 9.20 -0.24
CA LEU A 263 -15.21 7.80 -0.54
C LEU A 263 -16.56 7.40 0.02
N ILE A 264 -16.86 7.79 1.27
CA ILE A 264 -18.16 7.48 1.90
C ILE A 264 -19.31 8.20 1.18
N SER A 265 -19.11 9.47 0.82
CA SER A 265 -20.14 10.30 0.21
C SER A 265 -20.43 9.92 -1.25
N ASN A 266 -19.45 9.33 -1.95
CA ASN A 266 -19.54 9.04 -3.39
C ASN A 266 -19.44 7.53 -3.69
N LYS A 267 -19.83 6.70 -2.74
CA LYS A 267 -19.68 5.23 -2.84
C LYS A 267 -20.27 4.62 -4.10
N LYS A 268 -21.35 5.20 -4.63
CA LYS A 268 -22.02 4.72 -5.85
C LYS A 268 -21.20 4.92 -7.12
N GLU A 269 -20.35 5.94 -7.14
CA GLU A 269 -19.55 6.31 -8.33
C GLU A 269 -18.19 5.63 -8.37
N LEU A 270 -17.72 5.05 -7.25
CA LEU A 270 -16.37 4.48 -7.17
C LEU A 270 -16.12 3.41 -8.23
N GLY A 271 -17.07 2.53 -8.47
CA GLY A 271 -16.95 1.48 -9.48
C GLY A 271 -16.74 2.03 -10.89
N ASP A 272 -17.52 3.04 -11.28
CA ASP A 272 -17.41 3.67 -12.59
C ASP A 272 -16.10 4.41 -12.75
N ARG A 273 -15.63 5.13 -11.72
CA ARG A 273 -14.33 5.80 -11.74
C ARG A 273 -13.18 4.82 -11.90
N ILE A 274 -13.24 3.68 -11.19
CA ILE A 274 -12.22 2.62 -11.31
C ILE A 274 -12.20 2.05 -12.74
N ILE A 275 -13.35 1.78 -13.33
CA ILE A 275 -13.48 1.28 -14.71
C ILE A 275 -12.87 2.29 -15.68
N ASP A 276 -13.20 3.57 -15.56
CA ASP A 276 -12.68 4.63 -16.41
C ASP A 276 -11.16 4.77 -16.32
N ILE A 277 -10.61 4.70 -15.10
CA ILE A 277 -9.16 4.74 -14.87
C ILE A 277 -8.49 3.51 -15.51
N LEU A 278 -9.04 2.32 -15.28
CA LEU A 278 -8.49 1.08 -15.80
C LEU A 278 -8.50 1.06 -17.34
N ARG A 279 -9.58 1.50 -17.98
CA ARG A 279 -9.65 1.61 -19.44
C ARG A 279 -8.62 2.58 -20.00
N TYR A 280 -8.35 3.68 -19.30
CA TYR A 280 -7.31 4.60 -19.70
C TYR A 280 -5.92 3.96 -19.58
N VAL A 281 -5.66 3.38 -18.42
CA VAL A 281 -4.37 2.80 -18.06
C VAL A 281 -4.01 1.60 -18.95
N SER A 282 -5.00 0.87 -19.48
CA SER A 282 -4.78 -0.31 -20.34
C SER A 282 -3.88 -0.04 -21.54
N ARG A 283 -3.87 1.18 -22.06
CA ARG A 283 -3.02 1.59 -23.19
C ARG A 283 -1.52 1.56 -22.88
N TYR A 284 -1.16 1.61 -21.60
CA TYR A 284 0.23 1.74 -21.14
C TYR A 284 0.71 0.52 -20.35
N VAL A 285 -0.21 -0.36 -19.93
CA VAL A 285 0.10 -1.53 -19.09
C VAL A 285 0.88 -2.57 -19.87
N SER A 286 1.97 -3.03 -19.28
CA SER A 286 2.76 -4.16 -19.78
C SER A 286 3.26 -4.99 -18.59
N GLU A 287 3.06 -6.31 -18.61
CA GLU A 287 3.59 -7.22 -17.58
C GLU A 287 5.14 -7.25 -17.54
N ARG A 288 5.78 -6.80 -18.60
CA ARG A 288 7.25 -6.75 -18.70
C ARG A 288 7.84 -5.50 -17.99
N ARG A 289 7.00 -4.50 -17.71
CA ARG A 289 7.42 -3.23 -17.10
C ARG A 289 6.77 -3.12 -15.73
N ASN A 290 7.58 -3.02 -14.69
CA ASN A 290 7.09 -2.70 -13.35
C ASN A 290 7.04 -1.17 -13.17
N ASP A 291 6.28 -0.50 -14.04
CA ASP A 291 6.12 0.95 -14.04
C ASP A 291 4.84 1.39 -13.31
N ILE A 292 4.64 2.71 -13.22
CA ILE A 292 3.49 3.27 -12.51
C ILE A 292 2.15 2.79 -13.09
N TRP A 293 2.08 2.55 -14.40
CA TRP A 293 0.86 2.08 -15.06
C TRP A 293 0.49 0.66 -14.64
N TYR A 294 1.51 -0.21 -14.58
CA TYR A 294 1.32 -1.58 -14.10
C TYR A 294 0.98 -1.63 -12.60
N ILE A 295 1.58 -0.74 -11.79
CA ILE A 295 1.25 -0.60 -10.36
C ILE A 295 -0.21 -0.15 -10.19
N ILE A 296 -0.68 0.86 -10.94
CA ILE A 296 -2.08 1.32 -10.90
C ILE A 296 -3.03 0.17 -11.25
N PHE A 297 -2.76 -0.52 -12.35
CA PHE A 297 -3.51 -1.69 -12.78
C PHE A 297 -3.58 -2.76 -11.69
N GLN A 298 -2.43 -3.14 -11.13
CA GLN A 298 -2.37 -4.16 -10.08
C GLN A 298 -3.14 -3.75 -8.83
N CYS A 299 -3.01 -2.51 -8.39
CA CYS A 299 -3.67 -2.03 -7.18
C CYS A 299 -5.18 -1.93 -7.37
N LEU A 300 -5.65 -1.39 -8.49
CA LEU A 300 -7.08 -1.18 -8.74
C LEU A 300 -7.84 -2.47 -9.11
N LEU A 301 -7.16 -3.53 -9.53
CA LEU A 301 -7.79 -4.84 -9.74
C LEU A 301 -7.62 -5.80 -8.56
N LYS A 302 -6.87 -5.41 -7.53
CA LYS A 302 -6.66 -6.29 -6.41
C LYS A 302 -7.93 -6.42 -5.57
N GLU A 303 -8.41 -7.65 -5.44
CA GLU A 303 -9.67 -7.99 -4.76
C GLU A 303 -9.72 -7.42 -3.35
N ASP A 304 -8.65 -7.56 -2.57
CA ASP A 304 -8.55 -7.06 -1.20
C ASP A 304 -8.72 -5.52 -1.11
N ILE A 305 -8.22 -4.78 -2.10
CA ILE A 305 -8.38 -3.31 -2.16
C ILE A 305 -9.83 -2.97 -2.46
N LEU A 306 -10.43 -3.62 -3.46
CA LEU A 306 -11.80 -3.35 -3.87
C LEU A 306 -12.78 -3.64 -2.72
N GLU A 307 -12.68 -4.78 -2.07
CA GLU A 307 -13.63 -5.18 -1.03
C GLU A 307 -13.29 -4.59 0.35
N ASN A 308 -12.05 -4.76 0.82
CA ASN A 308 -11.71 -4.46 2.21
C ASN A 308 -11.38 -2.99 2.46
N ARG A 309 -10.86 -2.28 1.45
CA ARG A 309 -10.46 -0.88 1.60
C ARG A 309 -11.47 0.08 1.02
N LEU A 310 -11.82 -0.08 -0.25
CA LEU A 310 -12.83 0.74 -0.92
C LEU A 310 -14.26 0.36 -0.51
N LYS A 311 -14.44 -0.79 0.16
CA LYS A 311 -15.74 -1.28 0.66
C LYS A 311 -16.79 -1.38 -0.44
N LEU A 312 -16.37 -1.81 -1.63
CA LEU A 312 -17.29 -2.06 -2.73
C LEU A 312 -18.14 -3.29 -2.47
N LYS A 313 -19.36 -3.29 -3.02
CA LYS A 313 -20.23 -4.47 -2.98
C LYS A 313 -19.76 -5.52 -3.99
N LYS A 314 -20.06 -6.79 -3.73
CA LYS A 314 -19.71 -7.91 -4.61
C LYS A 314 -20.12 -7.67 -6.07
N ASN A 315 -21.33 -7.17 -6.31
CA ASN A 315 -21.80 -6.87 -7.66
C ASN A 315 -21.00 -5.76 -8.35
N ASP A 316 -20.56 -4.74 -7.62
CA ASP A 316 -19.71 -3.67 -8.17
C ASP A 316 -18.34 -4.20 -8.53
N ILE A 317 -17.76 -5.07 -7.68
CA ILE A 317 -16.47 -5.72 -7.94
C ILE A 317 -16.55 -6.60 -9.19
N LYS A 318 -17.57 -7.43 -9.29
CA LYS A 318 -17.82 -8.28 -10.46
C LYS A 318 -17.99 -7.44 -11.73
N ARG A 319 -18.76 -6.35 -11.65
CA ARG A 319 -18.95 -5.39 -12.74
C ARG A 319 -17.62 -4.77 -13.19
N ILE A 320 -16.73 -4.38 -12.27
CA ILE A 320 -15.41 -3.84 -12.61
C ILE A 320 -14.63 -4.84 -13.44
N TYR A 321 -14.47 -6.09 -12.96
CA TYR A 321 -13.74 -7.10 -13.71
C TYR A 321 -14.30 -7.30 -15.12
N PHE A 322 -15.61 -7.51 -15.25
CA PHE A 322 -16.19 -7.78 -16.56
C PHE A 322 -16.18 -6.58 -17.51
N SER A 323 -16.25 -5.35 -16.97
CA SER A 323 -16.23 -4.13 -17.78
C SER A 323 -14.87 -3.84 -18.43
N VAL A 324 -13.78 -4.41 -17.89
CA VAL A 324 -12.41 -4.19 -18.40
C VAL A 324 -11.78 -5.48 -18.95
N LYS A 325 -12.58 -6.51 -19.18
CA LYS A 325 -12.10 -7.82 -19.64
C LYS A 325 -11.33 -7.73 -20.96
N LYS A 326 -11.90 -7.05 -21.94
CA LYS A 326 -11.31 -6.92 -23.29
C LYS A 326 -9.94 -6.25 -23.26
N GLU A 327 -9.77 -5.29 -22.36
CA GLU A 327 -8.53 -4.52 -22.23
C GLU A 327 -7.41 -5.33 -21.58
N TYR A 328 -7.74 -6.36 -20.77
CA TYR A 328 -6.79 -7.05 -19.91
C TYR A 328 -6.74 -8.58 -20.07
N GLU A 329 -7.52 -9.14 -21.00
CA GLU A 329 -7.59 -10.62 -21.18
C GLU A 329 -6.25 -11.25 -21.59
N ALA A 330 -5.33 -10.48 -22.17
CA ALA A 330 -3.98 -10.96 -22.49
C ALA A 330 -3.00 -10.92 -21.29
N ILE A 331 -3.43 -10.43 -20.13
CA ILE A 331 -2.60 -10.23 -18.95
C ILE A 331 -2.92 -11.28 -17.88
N SER A 332 -1.93 -12.07 -17.49
CA SER A 332 -2.14 -13.17 -16.53
C SER A 332 -2.62 -12.70 -15.17
N TYR A 333 -2.14 -11.53 -14.70
CA TYR A 333 -2.55 -10.96 -13.42
C TYR A 333 -4.05 -10.63 -13.35
N TYR A 334 -4.66 -10.24 -14.47
CA TYR A 334 -6.11 -9.99 -14.53
C TYR A 334 -6.90 -11.26 -14.17
N TRP A 335 -6.58 -12.36 -14.84
CA TRP A 335 -7.23 -13.64 -14.61
C TRP A 335 -6.97 -14.20 -13.21
N LEU A 336 -5.74 -14.00 -12.71
CA LEU A 336 -5.39 -14.38 -11.34
C LEU A 336 -6.29 -13.65 -10.32
N GLN A 337 -6.49 -12.34 -10.46
CA GLN A 337 -7.31 -11.58 -9.52
C GLN A 337 -8.80 -11.94 -9.62
N LEU A 338 -9.30 -12.17 -10.83
CA LEU A 338 -10.68 -12.61 -11.04
C LEU A 338 -10.89 -14.02 -10.45
N GLY A 339 -9.96 -14.94 -10.65
CA GLY A 339 -10.01 -16.27 -10.06
C GLY A 339 -9.97 -16.24 -8.51
N LEU A 340 -9.11 -15.40 -7.93
CA LEU A 340 -9.07 -15.20 -6.48
C LEU A 340 -10.36 -14.60 -5.92
N TYR A 341 -11.00 -13.71 -6.67
CA TYR A 341 -12.29 -13.16 -6.30
C TYR A 341 -13.39 -14.23 -6.30
N GLU A 342 -13.51 -15.04 -7.37
CA GLU A 342 -14.51 -16.12 -7.42
C GLU A 342 -14.26 -17.19 -6.35
N GLN A 343 -12.99 -17.51 -6.05
CA GLN A 343 -12.64 -18.38 -4.93
C GLN A 343 -13.13 -17.87 -3.58
N LYS A 344 -13.13 -16.54 -3.39
CA LYS A 344 -13.59 -15.91 -2.15
C LYS A 344 -15.12 -15.92 -2.01
N VAL A 345 -15.83 -15.84 -3.13
CA VAL A 345 -17.29 -15.94 -3.12
C VAL A 345 -17.78 -17.39 -3.21
N ASN A 346 -16.85 -18.36 -3.15
CA ASN A 346 -17.08 -19.81 -3.18
C ASN A 346 -17.59 -20.34 -4.53
N ASP A 347 -17.35 -19.61 -5.62
CA ASP A 347 -17.54 -20.13 -6.97
C ASP A 347 -16.23 -20.78 -7.45
N PHE A 348 -15.97 -22.00 -6.96
CA PHE A 348 -14.71 -22.70 -7.19
C PHE A 348 -14.54 -23.15 -8.64
N VAL A 349 -15.63 -23.41 -9.33
CA VAL A 349 -15.59 -23.81 -10.75
C VAL A 349 -15.21 -22.62 -11.63
N ALA A 350 -15.85 -21.46 -11.44
CA ALA A 350 -15.46 -20.24 -12.15
C ALA A 350 -14.03 -19.83 -11.79
N SER A 351 -13.66 -19.92 -10.50
CA SER A 351 -12.30 -19.67 -10.03
C SER A 351 -11.27 -20.52 -10.76
N TYR A 352 -11.52 -21.84 -10.87
CA TYR A 352 -10.63 -22.75 -11.57
C TYR A 352 -10.42 -22.32 -13.02
N ASN A 353 -11.50 -22.07 -13.75
CA ASN A 353 -11.43 -21.66 -15.15
C ASN A 353 -10.60 -20.39 -15.34
N TYR A 354 -10.76 -19.37 -14.49
CA TYR A 354 -10.00 -18.13 -14.57
C TYR A 354 -8.53 -18.32 -14.17
N LEU A 355 -8.25 -19.17 -13.17
CA LEU A 355 -6.89 -19.47 -12.77
C LEU A 355 -6.14 -20.28 -13.86
N GLU A 356 -6.82 -21.17 -14.56
CA GLU A 356 -6.25 -21.89 -15.73
C GLU A 356 -5.97 -20.92 -16.89
N MET A 357 -6.85 -19.94 -17.15
CA MET A 357 -6.54 -18.87 -18.11
C MET A 357 -5.30 -18.07 -17.69
N SER A 358 -5.15 -17.78 -16.40
CA SER A 358 -3.94 -17.16 -15.89
C SER A 358 -2.69 -18.02 -16.08
N ALA A 359 -2.80 -19.33 -15.81
CA ALA A 359 -1.72 -20.29 -15.96
C ALA A 359 -1.33 -20.51 -17.42
N SER A 360 -2.28 -20.48 -18.36
CA SER A 360 -1.98 -20.59 -19.80
C SER A 360 -1.08 -19.45 -20.31
N ILE A 361 -1.21 -18.25 -19.72
CA ILE A 361 -0.37 -17.08 -20.06
C ILE A 361 0.98 -17.16 -19.33
N ARG A 362 1.00 -17.59 -18.06
CA ARG A 362 2.22 -17.68 -17.22
C ARG A 362 2.28 -18.99 -16.43
N PRO A 363 2.61 -20.13 -17.09
CA PRO A 363 2.55 -21.45 -16.46
C PRO A 363 3.49 -21.61 -15.27
N ASN A 364 4.67 -20.99 -15.31
CA ASN A 364 5.69 -21.11 -14.28
C ASN A 364 5.58 -20.02 -13.17
N SER A 365 4.39 -19.45 -12.99
CA SER A 365 4.17 -18.49 -11.90
C SER A 365 3.79 -19.20 -10.61
N TYR A 366 4.68 -19.17 -9.61
CA TYR A 366 4.42 -19.73 -8.29
C TYR A 366 3.07 -19.28 -7.69
N LYS A 367 2.74 -17.98 -7.83
CA LYS A 367 1.50 -17.40 -7.29
C LYS A 367 0.25 -18.00 -7.95
N ILE A 368 0.29 -18.26 -9.25
CA ILE A 368 -0.83 -18.85 -10.00
C ILE A 368 -0.98 -20.31 -9.61
N GLN A 369 0.11 -21.07 -9.61
CA GLN A 369 0.09 -22.48 -9.23
C GLN A 369 -0.37 -22.66 -7.77
N HIS A 370 0.07 -21.77 -6.87
CA HIS A 370 -0.44 -21.75 -5.50
C HIS A 370 -1.95 -21.47 -5.43
N ALA A 371 -2.45 -20.52 -6.22
CA ALA A 371 -3.88 -20.19 -6.26
C ALA A 371 -4.72 -21.37 -6.76
N LEU A 372 -4.23 -22.09 -7.80
CA LEU A 372 -4.87 -23.30 -8.31
C LEU A 372 -4.92 -24.40 -7.25
N ALA A 373 -3.78 -24.74 -6.65
CA ALA A 373 -3.71 -25.77 -5.61
C ALA A 373 -4.66 -25.44 -4.44
N ARG A 374 -4.66 -24.18 -4.00
CA ARG A 374 -5.56 -23.71 -2.93
C ARG A 374 -7.03 -23.78 -3.35
N ASN A 375 -7.35 -23.55 -4.63
CA ASN A 375 -8.73 -23.64 -5.11
C ASN A 375 -9.29 -25.07 -4.93
N TYR A 376 -8.53 -26.07 -5.30
CA TYR A 376 -8.92 -27.48 -5.09
C TYR A 376 -9.13 -27.80 -3.61
N LEU A 377 -8.18 -27.44 -2.74
CA LEU A 377 -8.26 -27.69 -1.30
C LEU A 377 -9.50 -27.01 -0.66
N ARG A 378 -9.79 -25.77 -1.06
CA ARG A 378 -10.96 -25.05 -0.56
C ARG A 378 -12.27 -25.62 -1.10
N HIS A 379 -12.29 -26.01 -2.38
CA HIS A 379 -13.45 -26.66 -2.99
C HIS A 379 -13.78 -27.98 -2.28
N ALA A 380 -12.76 -28.80 -2.00
CA ALA A 380 -12.91 -30.02 -1.21
C ALA A 380 -13.56 -29.78 0.17
N ASN A 381 -13.21 -28.68 0.82
CA ASN A 381 -13.79 -28.31 2.12
C ASN A 381 -15.26 -27.84 2.02
N TYR A 382 -15.70 -27.43 0.82
CA TYR A 382 -17.03 -26.87 0.59
C TYR A 382 -18.03 -27.91 0.08
N VAL A 383 -17.60 -28.86 -0.77
CA VAL A 383 -18.43 -29.91 -1.36
C VAL A 383 -18.94 -30.88 -0.28
N MET A 384 -20.19 -31.26 -0.32
CA MET A 384 -20.81 -32.15 0.67
C MET A 384 -20.60 -33.65 0.34
N ASP A 385 -20.46 -34.02 -0.93
CA ASP A 385 -20.17 -35.39 -1.32
C ASP A 385 -18.75 -35.80 -0.90
N TYR A 386 -18.65 -36.89 -0.19
CA TYR A 386 -17.39 -37.37 0.38
C TYR A 386 -16.40 -37.81 -0.71
N ASN A 387 -16.86 -38.49 -1.74
CA ASN A 387 -15.98 -39.01 -2.78
C ASN A 387 -15.42 -37.85 -3.63
N GLU A 388 -16.26 -36.92 -4.03
CA GLU A 388 -15.87 -35.71 -4.74
C GLU A 388 -14.90 -34.88 -3.87
N ALA A 389 -15.18 -34.68 -2.61
CA ALA A 389 -14.33 -33.94 -1.68
C ALA A 389 -12.94 -34.60 -1.55
N LYS A 390 -12.90 -35.95 -1.50
CA LYS A 390 -11.66 -36.72 -1.41
C LYS A 390 -10.80 -36.58 -2.67
N GLU A 391 -11.41 -36.63 -3.84
CA GLU A 391 -10.70 -36.48 -5.13
C GLU A 391 -10.13 -35.05 -5.25
N LEU A 392 -10.96 -34.05 -4.99
CA LEU A 392 -10.53 -32.64 -5.00
C LEU A 392 -9.40 -32.37 -4.00
N PHE A 393 -9.50 -32.94 -2.79
CA PHE A 393 -8.47 -32.77 -1.78
C PHE A 393 -7.15 -33.42 -2.21
N ALA A 394 -7.19 -34.62 -2.75
CA ALA A 394 -6.01 -35.34 -3.23
C ALA A 394 -5.29 -34.58 -4.34
N GLU A 395 -6.02 -34.05 -5.32
CA GLU A 395 -5.46 -33.22 -6.38
C GLU A 395 -4.83 -31.92 -5.82
N GLY A 396 -5.55 -31.20 -4.95
CA GLY A 396 -5.05 -29.99 -4.32
C GLY A 396 -3.80 -30.23 -3.46
N GLU A 397 -3.78 -31.35 -2.71
CA GLU A 397 -2.63 -31.76 -1.91
C GLU A 397 -1.41 -32.09 -2.79
N ALA A 398 -1.59 -32.85 -3.86
CA ALA A 398 -0.52 -33.19 -4.78
C ALA A 398 0.11 -31.96 -5.42
N ARG A 399 -0.71 -31.04 -5.93
CA ARG A 399 -0.25 -29.75 -6.48
C ARG A 399 0.49 -28.92 -5.45
N MET A 400 -0.02 -28.83 -4.21
CA MET A 400 0.60 -28.04 -3.16
C MET A 400 1.96 -28.62 -2.71
N LYS A 401 2.04 -29.95 -2.58
CA LYS A 401 3.31 -30.64 -2.27
C LYS A 401 4.34 -30.40 -3.37
N ASN A 402 3.95 -30.55 -4.64
CA ASN A 402 4.83 -30.28 -5.77
C ASN A 402 5.39 -28.85 -5.73
N LEU A 403 4.58 -27.86 -5.39
CA LEU A 403 5.05 -26.46 -5.24
C LEU A 403 6.06 -26.29 -4.11
N ILE A 404 5.80 -26.91 -2.96
CA ILE A 404 6.67 -26.81 -1.78
C ILE A 404 8.00 -27.52 -2.00
N GLU A 405 7.99 -28.67 -2.65
CA GLU A 405 9.14 -29.56 -2.84
C GLU A 405 9.95 -29.25 -4.12
N SER A 406 9.33 -28.58 -5.11
CA SER A 406 9.95 -28.31 -6.39
C SER A 406 11.27 -27.58 -6.28
N LYS A 407 12.28 -28.06 -7.03
CA LYS A 407 13.57 -27.39 -7.20
C LYS A 407 13.46 -26.11 -8.02
N GLU A 408 12.47 -26.02 -8.92
CA GLU A 408 12.21 -24.81 -9.71
C GLU A 408 11.87 -23.61 -8.82
N PHE A 409 11.13 -23.87 -7.74
CA PHE A 409 10.71 -22.84 -6.79
C PHE A 409 11.51 -22.83 -5.48
N TYR A 410 12.69 -23.43 -5.44
CA TYR A 410 13.44 -23.54 -4.17
C TYR A 410 13.83 -22.18 -3.59
N LYS A 411 14.04 -21.15 -4.44
CA LYS A 411 14.34 -19.77 -4.05
C LYS A 411 13.10 -18.93 -3.76
N GLU A 412 11.89 -19.47 -3.94
CA GLU A 412 10.65 -18.70 -3.76
C GLU A 412 10.38 -18.46 -2.27
N LYS A 413 10.57 -17.21 -1.85
CA LYS A 413 10.37 -16.77 -0.45
C LYS A 413 8.90 -16.83 0.01
N ALA A 414 7.96 -17.02 -0.90
CA ALA A 414 6.55 -17.20 -0.57
C ALA A 414 6.18 -18.63 -0.14
N LYS A 415 7.10 -19.61 -0.18
CA LYS A 415 6.84 -20.99 0.26
C LYS A 415 6.21 -21.10 1.66
N PRO A 416 6.63 -20.35 2.69
CA PRO A 416 5.98 -20.40 4.00
C PRO A 416 4.48 -20.09 3.97
N PHE A 417 4.03 -19.20 3.07
CA PHE A 417 2.60 -18.93 2.88
C PHE A 417 1.85 -20.12 2.30
N SER A 418 2.49 -20.87 1.37
CA SER A 418 1.90 -22.09 0.81
C SER A 418 1.79 -23.19 1.85
N ILE A 419 2.82 -23.37 2.67
CA ILE A 419 2.82 -24.33 3.79
C ILE A 419 1.68 -23.98 4.77
N ASN A 420 1.58 -22.74 5.20
CA ASN A 420 0.53 -22.29 6.12
C ASN A 420 -0.87 -22.47 5.50
N SER A 421 -1.04 -22.12 4.24
CA SER A 421 -2.31 -22.30 3.52
C SER A 421 -2.69 -23.78 3.45
N TYR A 422 -1.75 -24.66 3.11
CA TYR A 422 -1.96 -26.10 3.07
C TYR A 422 -2.35 -26.68 4.43
N ILE A 423 -1.63 -26.34 5.47
CA ILE A 423 -1.92 -26.81 6.85
C ILE A 423 -3.34 -26.40 7.25
N LEU A 424 -3.70 -25.13 7.04
CA LEU A 424 -5.03 -24.62 7.41
C LEU A 424 -6.15 -25.34 6.67
N GLU A 425 -6.02 -25.56 5.35
CA GLU A 425 -7.04 -26.25 4.59
C GLU A 425 -7.10 -27.75 4.91
N LYS A 426 -5.97 -28.38 5.25
CA LYS A 426 -5.92 -29.78 5.70
C LYS A 426 -6.59 -29.97 7.06
N ILE A 427 -6.38 -29.04 8.01
CA ILE A 427 -7.06 -29.09 9.31
C ILE A 427 -8.58 -29.01 9.11
N ARG A 428 -9.06 -28.08 8.27
CA ARG A 428 -10.48 -27.94 7.95
C ARG A 428 -11.06 -29.21 7.33
N TYR A 429 -10.32 -29.84 6.41
CA TYR A 429 -10.74 -31.07 5.77
C TYR A 429 -10.88 -32.24 6.75
N ILE A 430 -9.95 -32.36 7.73
CA ILE A 430 -9.99 -33.41 8.75
C ILE A 430 -11.14 -33.18 9.74
N GLN A 431 -11.50 -31.91 10.01
CA GLN A 431 -12.59 -31.55 10.92
C GLN A 431 -13.99 -31.67 10.29
N LYS A 432 -14.06 -31.77 8.97
CA LYS A 432 -15.29 -31.98 8.22
C LYS A 432 -15.77 -33.44 8.28
#